data_401f5a1f9c7ffbcec2056299c03bbc89
#
_entry.id   401f5a1f9c7ffbcec2056299c03bbc89
#
_cell.length_a   1.000
_cell.length_b   1.000
_cell.length_c   1.000
_cell.angle_alpha   90.00
_cell.angle_beta   90.00
_cell.angle_gamma   90.00
#
_symmetry.space_group_name_H-M   'P 1'
#
loop_
_entity.id
_entity.type
_entity.pdbx_description
1 polymer ?
#
loop_
_entity_poly.entity_id
_entity_poly.type
_entity_poly.pdbx_seq_one_letter_code
_entity_poly.pdbx_strand_id
1 'polypeptide(L)'
;MTQHRRDHLPNPDLMLRAISLMRQVASAINEWQRTQVKEGFTINQALVLHYLVNHGDTTPSDLADWMHVTRGSVTPAIQRLEYLGLVKRGIDESDARIQWLRATQEAKDIAAQVEAQALHPVFSTFQDWPEPALKQFCDNLERILSIPFLGNRP
;
A
#
# COMPACT_ATOMS: atom_id res chain seq x y z
N MET A 1 -45.52 -1.07 -4.68
CA MET A 1 -44.62 0.11 -4.53
C MET A 1 -43.18 -0.35 -4.49
N THR A 2 -42.58 -0.73 -5.63
CA THR A 2 -41.17 -1.19 -5.62
C THR A 2 -40.55 -1.03 -7.02
N GLN A 3 -40.73 0.15 -7.63
CA GLN A 3 -40.23 0.41 -9.00
C GLN A 3 -39.17 1.53 -9.07
N HIS A 4 -38.83 2.18 -7.93
CA HIS A 4 -37.98 3.39 -7.92
C HIS A 4 -36.49 3.15 -7.66
N ARG A 5 -36.01 1.91 -7.64
CA ARG A 5 -34.58 1.59 -7.34
C ARG A 5 -33.77 1.05 -8.53
N ARG A 6 -34.40 0.91 -9.71
CA ARG A 6 -33.72 0.38 -10.90
C ARG A 6 -33.11 1.44 -11.83
N ASP A 7 -33.46 2.71 -11.65
CA ASP A 7 -33.12 3.76 -12.63
C ASP A 7 -31.73 4.42 -12.47
N HIS A 8 -30.87 3.93 -11.55
CA HIS A 8 -29.52 4.45 -11.34
C HIS A 8 -28.45 3.36 -11.20
N LEU A 9 -28.67 2.19 -11.76
CA LEU A 9 -27.56 1.24 -11.86
C LEU A 9 -26.58 1.72 -12.94
N PRO A 10 -25.29 1.77 -12.65
CA PRO A 10 -24.28 2.06 -13.65
C PRO A 10 -24.41 1.11 -14.84
N ASN A 11 -24.01 1.57 -16.04
CA ASN A 11 -23.99 0.74 -17.23
C ASN A 11 -23.27 -0.60 -16.94
N PRO A 12 -23.93 -1.76 -17.11
CA PRO A 12 -23.34 -3.06 -16.78
C PRO A 12 -22.01 -3.33 -17.52
N ASP A 13 -21.89 -2.87 -18.77
CA ASP A 13 -20.68 -3.05 -19.56
C ASP A 13 -19.51 -2.25 -18.97
N LEU A 14 -19.75 -1.03 -18.45
CA LEU A 14 -18.73 -0.24 -17.75
C LEU A 14 -18.32 -0.90 -16.43
N MET A 15 -19.27 -1.51 -15.71
CA MET A 15 -18.97 -2.23 -14.48
C MET A 15 -18.08 -3.45 -14.75
N LEU A 16 -18.42 -4.26 -15.74
CA LEU A 16 -17.63 -5.43 -16.14
C LEU A 16 -16.24 -5.02 -16.64
N ARG A 17 -16.16 -3.92 -17.39
CA ARG A 17 -14.88 -3.36 -17.84
C ARG A 17 -14.03 -2.91 -16.67
N ALA A 18 -14.60 -2.22 -15.68
CA ALA A 18 -13.87 -1.80 -14.48
C ALA A 18 -13.30 -3.00 -13.70
N ILE A 19 -14.12 -4.05 -13.49
CA ILE A 19 -13.67 -5.28 -12.82
C ILE A 19 -12.53 -5.95 -13.62
N SER A 20 -12.66 -6.02 -14.94
CA SER A 20 -11.61 -6.59 -15.80
C SER A 20 -10.30 -5.81 -15.70
N LEU A 21 -10.38 -4.47 -15.72
CA LEU A 21 -9.20 -3.60 -15.59
C LEU A 21 -8.55 -3.73 -14.20
N MET A 22 -9.34 -3.76 -13.13
CA MET A 22 -8.80 -3.99 -11.78
C MET A 22 -8.04 -5.31 -11.67
N ARG A 23 -8.57 -6.39 -12.26
CA ARG A 23 -7.88 -7.68 -12.31
C ARG A 23 -6.55 -7.61 -13.08
N GLN A 24 -6.56 -6.92 -14.21
CA GLN A 24 -5.35 -6.74 -15.04
C GLN A 24 -4.29 -5.94 -14.29
N VAL A 25 -4.68 -4.84 -13.63
CA VAL A 25 -3.77 -4.03 -12.80
C VAL A 25 -3.18 -4.87 -11.67
N ALA A 26 -4.02 -5.60 -10.92
CA ALA A 26 -3.54 -6.46 -9.84
C ALA A 26 -2.56 -7.54 -10.35
N SER A 27 -2.84 -8.15 -11.51
CA SER A 27 -1.95 -9.13 -12.12
C SER A 27 -0.62 -8.51 -12.56
N ALA A 28 -0.66 -7.33 -13.17
CA ALA A 28 0.54 -6.61 -13.62
C ALA A 28 1.42 -6.19 -12.44
N ILE A 29 0.83 -5.69 -11.35
CA ILE A 29 1.54 -5.34 -10.12
C ILE A 29 2.20 -6.59 -9.51
N ASN A 30 1.48 -7.70 -9.42
CA ASN A 30 2.02 -8.96 -8.89
C ASN A 30 3.18 -9.49 -9.74
N GLU A 31 3.08 -9.41 -11.05
CA GLU A 31 4.16 -9.83 -11.95
C GLU A 31 5.38 -8.92 -11.82
N TRP A 32 5.16 -7.61 -11.82
CA TRP A 32 6.22 -6.64 -11.62
C TRP A 32 6.93 -6.84 -10.26
N GLN A 33 6.19 -7.06 -9.17
CA GLN A 33 6.78 -7.37 -7.86
C GLN A 33 7.69 -8.59 -7.89
N ARG A 34 7.34 -9.64 -8.65
CA ARG A 34 8.19 -10.84 -8.79
C ARG A 34 9.50 -10.55 -9.50
N THR A 35 9.50 -9.64 -10.46
CA THR A 35 10.71 -9.27 -11.19
C THR A 35 11.64 -8.40 -10.36
N GLN A 36 11.11 -7.52 -9.52
CA GLN A 36 11.89 -6.60 -8.68
C GLN A 36 12.64 -7.30 -7.52
N VAL A 37 12.19 -8.47 -7.07
CA VAL A 37 12.83 -9.22 -5.95
C VAL A 37 14.31 -9.54 -6.20
N LYS A 38 14.76 -9.54 -7.45
CA LYS A 38 16.17 -9.87 -7.78
C LYS A 38 17.11 -8.67 -7.79
N GLU A 39 16.63 -7.45 -7.98
CA GLU A 39 17.48 -6.28 -8.30
C GLU A 39 17.21 -5.02 -7.47
N GLY A 40 16.26 -5.01 -6.53
CA GLY A 40 15.93 -3.78 -5.82
C GLY A 40 14.94 -3.96 -4.66
N PHE A 41 14.27 -2.87 -4.33
CA PHE A 41 13.21 -2.85 -3.32
C PHE A 41 11.86 -3.18 -3.92
N THR A 42 11.05 -3.97 -3.20
CA THR A 42 9.66 -4.21 -3.57
C THR A 42 8.80 -2.98 -3.24
N ILE A 43 7.61 -2.89 -3.86
CA ILE A 43 6.63 -1.83 -3.53
C ILE A 43 6.36 -1.80 -2.02
N ASN A 44 6.13 -2.95 -1.39
CA ASN A 44 5.84 -3.00 0.03
C ASN A 44 6.99 -2.48 0.89
N GLN A 45 8.25 -2.77 0.52
CA GLN A 45 9.43 -2.24 1.20
C GLN A 45 9.53 -0.72 1.03
N ALA A 46 9.29 -0.22 -0.18
CA ALA A 46 9.30 1.22 -0.44
C ALA A 46 8.18 1.95 0.32
N LEU A 47 6.96 1.40 0.38
CA LEU A 47 5.84 1.97 1.15
C LEU A 47 6.13 1.99 2.66
N VAL A 48 6.68 0.90 3.21
CA VAL A 48 7.11 0.84 4.62
C VAL A 48 8.16 1.91 4.91
N LEU A 49 9.16 2.02 4.05
CA LEU A 49 10.24 2.99 4.21
C LEU A 49 9.73 4.43 4.10
N HIS A 50 8.92 4.71 3.08
CA HIS A 50 8.24 5.99 2.88
C HIS A 50 7.46 6.41 4.12
N TYR A 51 6.64 5.50 4.65
CA TYR A 51 5.85 5.80 5.86
C TYR A 51 6.75 6.16 7.04
N LEU A 52 7.74 5.34 7.35
CA LEU A 52 8.61 5.55 8.50
C LEU A 52 9.45 6.84 8.39
N VAL A 53 9.89 7.20 7.19
CA VAL A 53 10.68 8.41 6.96
C VAL A 53 9.83 9.67 7.09
N ASN A 54 8.57 9.64 6.61
CA ASN A 54 7.71 10.82 6.56
C ASN A 54 6.80 10.99 7.80
N HIS A 55 6.44 9.89 8.48
CA HIS A 55 5.52 9.92 9.62
C HIS A 55 6.20 9.59 10.96
N GLY A 56 7.43 9.09 10.92
CA GLY A 56 8.21 8.74 12.13
C GLY A 56 7.90 7.35 12.64
N ASP A 57 8.17 7.14 13.94
CA ASP A 57 8.04 5.84 14.58
C ASP A 57 6.60 5.33 14.56
N THR A 58 6.42 4.04 14.28
CA THR A 58 5.10 3.41 14.21
C THR A 58 5.16 1.97 14.70
N THR A 59 4.01 1.38 14.98
CA THR A 59 3.93 -0.06 15.25
C THR A 59 3.68 -0.85 13.96
N PRO A 60 4.02 -2.17 13.93
CA PRO A 60 3.66 -3.02 12.78
C PRO A 60 2.15 -3.07 12.51
N SER A 61 1.32 -2.87 13.55
CA SER A 61 -0.14 -2.85 13.40
C SER A 61 -0.62 -1.57 12.73
N ASP A 62 -0.19 -0.40 13.20
CA ASP A 62 -0.57 0.88 12.62
C ASP A 62 -0.10 1.00 11.16
N LEU A 63 1.10 0.47 10.87
CA LEU A 63 1.63 0.41 9.51
C LEU A 63 0.77 -0.47 8.59
N ALA A 64 0.33 -1.64 9.08
CA ALA A 64 -0.56 -2.53 8.34
C ALA A 64 -1.93 -1.87 8.10
N ASP A 65 -2.46 -1.17 9.09
CA ASP A 65 -3.72 -0.43 9.00
C ASP A 65 -3.61 0.70 7.95
N TRP A 66 -2.52 1.47 7.99
CA TRP A 66 -2.28 2.50 6.98
C TRP A 66 -2.16 1.94 5.56
N MET A 67 -1.51 0.78 5.40
CA MET A 67 -1.38 0.10 4.12
C MET A 67 -2.65 -0.66 3.70
N HIS A 68 -3.71 -0.69 4.53
CA HIS A 68 -4.94 -1.47 4.33
C HIS A 68 -4.69 -2.96 4.05
N VAL A 69 -3.73 -3.56 4.75
CA VAL A 69 -3.35 -4.97 4.62
C VAL A 69 -3.29 -5.66 5.98
N THR A 70 -3.15 -6.99 5.99
CA THR A 70 -2.94 -7.71 7.24
C THR A 70 -1.54 -7.49 7.79
N ARG A 71 -1.38 -7.56 9.12
CA ARG A 71 -0.07 -7.51 9.78
C ARG A 71 0.92 -8.55 9.23
N GLY A 72 0.44 -9.74 8.89
CA GLY A 72 1.25 -10.79 8.24
C GLY A 72 1.79 -10.37 6.87
N SER A 73 1.06 -9.53 6.14
CA SER A 73 1.46 -9.07 4.81
C SER A 73 2.61 -8.06 4.84
N VAL A 74 2.74 -7.24 5.89
CA VAL A 74 3.85 -6.26 6.02
C VAL A 74 5.09 -6.86 6.66
N THR A 75 4.94 -7.92 7.44
CA THR A 75 6.05 -8.55 8.19
C THR A 75 7.27 -8.89 7.34
N PRO A 76 7.14 -9.52 6.15
CA PRO A 76 8.30 -9.83 5.30
C PRO A 76 9.05 -8.57 4.82
N ALA A 77 8.31 -7.49 4.51
CA ALA A 77 8.93 -6.21 4.12
C ALA A 77 9.71 -5.60 5.27
N ILE A 78 9.14 -5.56 6.48
CA ILE A 78 9.80 -5.08 7.69
C ILE A 78 11.06 -5.90 7.96
N GLN A 79 10.97 -7.23 7.98
CA GLN A 79 12.12 -8.11 8.24
C GLN A 79 13.25 -7.89 7.24
N ARG A 80 12.93 -7.70 5.96
CA ARG A 80 13.94 -7.42 4.95
C ARG A 80 14.62 -6.07 5.17
N LEU A 81 13.87 -5.03 5.52
CA LEU A 81 14.42 -3.71 5.83
C LEU A 81 15.26 -3.72 7.13
N GLU A 82 14.87 -4.51 8.13
CA GLU A 82 15.68 -4.75 9.33
C GLU A 82 17.00 -5.44 8.98
N TYR A 83 16.96 -6.49 8.15
CA TYR A 83 18.15 -7.19 7.69
C TYR A 83 19.12 -6.27 6.93
N LEU A 84 18.58 -5.32 6.16
CA LEU A 84 19.37 -4.32 5.44
C LEU A 84 19.85 -3.16 6.34
N GLY A 85 19.52 -3.15 7.63
CA GLY A 85 19.87 -2.07 8.55
C GLY A 85 19.12 -0.75 8.35
N LEU A 86 18.05 -0.78 7.56
CA LEU A 86 17.25 0.42 7.23
C LEU A 86 16.13 0.69 8.24
N VAL A 87 15.67 -0.35 8.94
CA VAL A 87 14.66 -0.26 9.99
C VAL A 87 15.21 -0.88 11.27
N LYS A 88 14.94 -0.26 12.40
CA LYS A 88 15.25 -0.78 13.75
C LYS A 88 13.97 -0.99 14.52
N ARG A 89 13.93 -2.06 15.33
CA ARG A 89 12.89 -2.22 16.35
C ARG A 89 13.34 -1.60 17.65
N GLY A 90 12.42 -0.94 18.32
CA GLY A 90 12.53 -0.53 19.69
C GLY A 90 11.38 -1.08 20.52
N ILE A 91 11.55 -1.09 21.82
CA ILE A 91 10.50 -1.43 22.79
C ILE A 91 10.06 -0.13 23.43
N ASP A 92 8.76 0.04 23.63
CA ASP A 92 8.24 1.20 24.34
C ASP A 92 8.65 1.15 25.82
N GLU A 93 9.14 2.27 26.35
CA GLU A 93 9.64 2.34 27.73
C GLU A 93 8.51 2.17 28.76
N SER A 94 7.28 2.49 28.38
CA SER A 94 6.10 2.42 29.26
C SER A 94 5.35 1.08 29.15
N ASP A 95 5.40 0.40 28.00
CA ASP A 95 4.77 -0.89 27.77
C ASP A 95 5.64 -1.79 26.87
N ALA A 96 6.36 -2.72 27.48
CA ALA A 96 7.24 -3.66 26.79
C ALA A 96 6.57 -4.56 25.74
N ARG A 97 5.23 -4.57 25.68
CA ARG A 97 4.46 -5.29 24.66
C ARG A 97 4.36 -4.51 23.35
N ILE A 98 4.61 -3.21 23.40
CA ILE A 98 4.60 -2.33 22.23
C ILE A 98 5.98 -2.33 21.61
N GLN A 99 6.05 -2.75 20.36
CA GLN A 99 7.28 -2.71 19.56
C GLN A 99 7.15 -1.60 18.51
N TRP A 100 8.08 -0.66 18.57
CA TRP A 100 8.20 0.41 17.60
C TRP A 100 9.13 0.03 16.44
N LEU A 101 8.78 0.51 15.26
CA LEU A 101 9.63 0.52 14.08
C LEU A 101 10.14 1.94 13.84
N ARG A 102 11.42 2.07 13.57
CA ARG A 102 12.08 3.36 13.31
C ARG A 102 12.96 3.26 12.08
N ALA A 103 12.87 4.26 11.19
CA ALA A 103 13.83 4.40 10.09
C ALA A 103 15.20 4.82 10.64
N THR A 104 16.27 4.21 10.13
CA THR A 104 17.65 4.62 10.42
C THR A 104 18.03 5.87 9.63
N GLN A 105 19.18 6.49 9.96
CA GLN A 105 19.67 7.61 9.16
C GLN A 105 19.95 7.19 7.71
N GLU A 106 20.55 6.02 7.53
CA GLU A 106 20.79 5.44 6.20
C GLU A 106 19.48 5.28 5.40
N ALA A 107 18.43 4.83 6.05
CA ALA A 107 17.11 4.74 5.43
C ALA A 107 16.61 6.10 4.92
N LYS A 108 16.77 7.16 5.70
CA LYS A 108 16.38 8.53 5.31
C LYS A 108 17.18 9.02 4.11
N ASP A 109 18.49 8.69 4.09
CA ASP A 109 19.40 9.13 3.03
C ASP A 109 19.09 8.47 1.68
N ILE A 110 18.58 7.22 1.69
CA ILE A 110 18.28 6.47 0.47
C ILE A 110 16.78 6.43 0.11
N ALA A 111 15.90 6.97 0.95
CA ALA A 111 14.43 6.86 0.76
C ALA A 111 13.98 7.36 -0.62
N ALA A 112 14.45 8.52 -1.06
CA ALA A 112 14.11 9.07 -2.37
C ALA A 112 14.55 8.16 -3.53
N GLN A 113 15.71 7.51 -3.40
CA GLN A 113 16.20 6.56 -4.40
C GLN A 113 15.35 5.29 -4.43
N VAL A 114 14.97 4.77 -3.26
CA VAL A 114 14.09 3.60 -3.13
C VAL A 114 12.72 3.89 -3.74
N GLU A 115 12.15 5.06 -3.45
CA GLU A 115 10.88 5.50 -4.02
C GLU A 115 10.97 5.62 -5.54
N ALA A 116 12.01 6.26 -6.05
CA ALA A 116 12.23 6.39 -7.49
C ALA A 116 12.33 5.03 -8.19
N GLN A 117 13.04 4.07 -7.61
CA GLN A 117 13.19 2.73 -8.19
C GLN A 117 11.90 1.90 -8.10
N ALA A 118 11.29 1.85 -6.92
CA ALA A 118 10.19 0.94 -6.65
C ALA A 118 8.80 1.52 -7.00
N LEU A 119 8.63 2.84 -6.97
CA LEU A 119 7.32 3.46 -7.10
C LEU A 119 7.17 4.30 -8.37
N HIS A 120 8.28 4.71 -9.01
CA HIS A 120 8.25 5.58 -10.18
C HIS A 120 7.33 5.07 -11.31
N PRO A 121 7.33 3.78 -11.69
CA PRO A 121 6.43 3.30 -12.74
C PRO A 121 4.95 3.48 -12.42
N VAL A 122 4.61 3.46 -11.12
CA VAL A 122 3.24 3.69 -10.64
C VAL A 122 2.98 5.20 -10.52
N PHE A 123 3.90 5.94 -9.91
CA PHE A 123 3.77 7.39 -9.72
C PHE A 123 3.68 8.16 -11.04
N SER A 124 4.45 7.77 -12.05
CA SER A 124 4.41 8.41 -13.36
C SER A 124 3.02 8.35 -14.00
N THR A 125 2.21 7.36 -13.64
CA THR A 125 0.82 7.24 -14.11
C THR A 125 -0.08 8.32 -13.50
N PHE A 126 0.22 8.77 -12.29
CA PHE A 126 -0.62 9.70 -11.54
C PHE A 126 -0.12 11.14 -11.55
N GLN A 127 1.11 11.40 -12.05
CA GLN A 127 1.75 12.72 -11.97
C GLN A 127 0.94 13.85 -12.61
N ASP A 128 0.18 13.54 -13.68
CA ASP A 128 -0.64 14.51 -14.40
C ASP A 128 -2.09 14.55 -13.92
N TRP A 129 -2.43 13.78 -12.88
CA TRP A 129 -3.78 13.78 -12.34
C TRP A 129 -3.98 14.97 -11.41
N PRO A 130 -5.09 15.74 -11.55
CA PRO A 130 -5.46 16.71 -10.54
C PRO A 130 -5.67 16.04 -9.17
N GLU A 131 -5.21 16.67 -8.10
CA GLU A 131 -5.36 16.13 -6.74
C GLU A 131 -6.79 15.67 -6.41
N PRO A 132 -7.87 16.42 -6.77
CA PRO A 132 -9.24 15.95 -6.54
C PRO A 132 -9.58 14.65 -7.26
N ALA A 133 -9.04 14.42 -8.46
CA ALA A 133 -9.26 13.19 -9.22
C ALA A 133 -8.53 12.00 -8.59
N LEU A 134 -7.30 12.22 -8.12
CA LEU A 134 -6.53 11.21 -7.42
C LEU A 134 -7.21 10.83 -6.09
N LYS A 135 -7.68 11.83 -5.33
CA LYS A 135 -8.44 11.60 -4.10
C LYS A 135 -9.70 10.77 -4.37
N GLN A 136 -10.50 11.16 -5.37
CA GLN A 136 -11.71 10.42 -5.74
C GLN A 136 -11.39 8.97 -6.16
N PHE A 137 -10.27 8.76 -6.83
CA PHE A 137 -9.81 7.42 -7.19
C PHE A 137 -9.48 6.58 -5.95
N CYS A 138 -8.75 7.14 -4.98
CA CYS A 138 -8.46 6.48 -3.71
C CYS A 138 -9.74 6.13 -2.94
N ASP A 139 -10.66 7.11 -2.78
CA ASP A 139 -11.94 6.91 -2.10
C ASP A 139 -12.77 5.78 -2.75
N ASN A 140 -12.74 5.68 -4.07
CA ASN A 140 -13.43 4.62 -4.81
C ASN A 140 -12.79 3.24 -4.58
N LEU A 141 -11.45 3.15 -4.55
CA LEU A 141 -10.73 1.91 -4.23
C LEU A 141 -11.02 1.45 -2.80
N GLU A 142 -10.99 2.35 -1.82
CA GLU A 142 -11.32 2.04 -0.43
C GLU A 142 -12.74 1.50 -0.29
N ARG A 143 -13.71 2.11 -0.97
CA ARG A 143 -15.10 1.60 -1.01
C ARG A 143 -15.19 0.20 -1.60
N ILE A 144 -14.41 -0.13 -2.62
CA ILE A 144 -14.36 -1.48 -3.19
C ILE A 144 -13.73 -2.45 -2.19
N LEU A 145 -12.64 -2.07 -1.55
CA LEU A 145 -11.96 -2.90 -0.54
C LEU A 145 -12.79 -3.13 0.72
N SER A 146 -13.73 -2.24 1.04
CA SER A 146 -14.64 -2.41 2.16
C SER A 146 -15.73 -3.46 1.94
N ILE A 147 -15.86 -4.03 0.73
CA ILE A 147 -16.79 -5.13 0.44
C ILE A 147 -16.32 -6.37 1.19
N PRO A 148 -17.16 -7.01 2.04
CA PRO A 148 -16.73 -8.04 3.00
C PRO A 148 -15.96 -9.23 2.41
N PHE A 149 -16.24 -9.60 1.16
CA PHE A 149 -15.53 -10.72 0.52
C PHE A 149 -14.22 -10.34 -0.18
N LEU A 150 -13.91 -9.03 -0.29
CA LEU A 150 -12.65 -8.54 -0.88
C LEU A 150 -11.65 -8.07 0.18
N GLY A 151 -12.11 -7.44 1.26
CA GLY A 151 -11.26 -6.78 2.26
C GLY A 151 -11.06 -7.53 3.57
N ASN A 152 -11.98 -8.40 3.97
CA ASN A 152 -11.86 -9.13 5.22
C ASN A 152 -11.49 -10.60 4.97
N ARG A 153 -10.20 -10.88 4.99
CA ARG A 153 -9.73 -12.17 5.50
C ARG A 153 -9.46 -11.98 7.00
N PRO A 154 -10.10 -12.80 7.85
CA PRO A 154 -9.83 -12.82 9.28
C PRO A 154 -8.35 -13.14 9.57
#